data_6f8f6383264b762e4ce87728411a2fa6
#
_entry.id   6f8f6383264b762e4ce87728411a2fa6
#
_cell.length_a   1.000
_cell.length_b   1.000
_cell.length_c   1.000
_cell.angle_alpha   90.00
_cell.angle_beta   90.00
_cell.angle_gamma   90.00
#
_symmetry.space_group_name_H-M   'P 1'
#
loop_
_entity.id
_entity.type
_entity.pdbx_description
1 polymer ?
#
loop_
_entity_poly.entity_id
_entity_poly.type
_entity_poly.pdbx_seq_one_letter_code
_entity_poly.pdbx_strand_id
1 'polypeptide(L)'
;EFTVQGDIVSSYVWRGMYQGGGAAFQPTLGFGLDNFSVTAWGSTNFSGGNKELDLTLAYKFGEAGPTLTVADLWWEGEGAYKYFNFKSHETGHHFEAGLAYTLPVEKFPLSVAWYTMFAGKDKKLNDSGELKQNYSSYLELNYPFSVKNVDLNVTCGAVPYKAEGIYTNSGFAVTNVALKGMTEIKITIDINS
;
A
#
# COMPACT_ATOMS: atom_id res chain seq x y z
N GLU A 1 8.61 1.56 19.95
CA GLU A 1 7.64 2.64 19.72
C GLU A 1 6.32 2.02 19.24
N PHE A 2 5.18 2.56 19.75
CA PHE A 2 3.84 2.15 19.31
C PHE A 2 3.19 3.28 18.53
N THR A 3 2.50 2.93 17.44
CA THR A 3 1.69 3.84 16.63
C THR A 3 0.23 3.39 16.69
N VAL A 4 -0.67 4.33 16.99
CA VAL A 4 -2.12 4.15 16.86
C VAL A 4 -2.65 5.34 16.09
N GLN A 5 -3.24 5.10 14.93
CA GLN A 5 -3.75 6.14 14.04
C GLN A 5 -5.10 5.72 13.47
N GLY A 6 -5.94 6.70 13.15
CA GLY A 6 -7.19 6.46 12.43
C GLY A 6 -7.41 7.59 11.44
N ASP A 7 -7.55 7.26 10.17
CA ASP A 7 -7.81 8.20 9.10
C ASP A 7 -9.24 8.10 8.60
N ILE A 8 -9.85 9.23 8.26
CA ILE A 8 -11.10 9.30 7.52
C ILE A 8 -10.78 9.91 6.17
N VAL A 9 -11.04 9.15 5.12
CA VAL A 9 -10.81 9.56 3.73
C VAL A 9 -12.12 9.65 2.97
N SER A 10 -12.23 10.61 2.06
CA SER A 10 -13.43 10.75 1.21
C SER A 10 -13.54 9.65 0.17
N SER A 11 -12.39 9.06 -0.21
CA SER A 11 -12.32 7.88 -1.08
C SER A 11 -10.98 7.19 -0.91
N TYR A 12 -10.96 5.87 -1.05
CA TYR A 12 -9.75 5.08 -1.01
C TYR A 12 -9.26 4.79 -2.43
N VAL A 13 -8.03 5.18 -2.72
CA VAL A 13 -7.33 4.91 -3.99
C VAL A 13 -6.04 4.19 -3.68
N TRP A 14 -5.86 2.98 -4.20
CA TRP A 14 -4.65 2.19 -4.05
C TRP A 14 -3.93 2.09 -5.40
N ARG A 15 -2.70 2.63 -5.49
CA ARG A 15 -1.85 2.61 -6.69
C ARG A 15 -2.57 3.10 -7.97
N GLY A 16 -3.40 4.13 -7.83
CA GLY A 16 -4.21 4.69 -8.91
C GLY A 16 -5.54 3.98 -9.16
N MET A 17 -5.83 2.90 -8.45
CA MET A 17 -7.09 2.17 -8.55
C MET A 17 -8.07 2.58 -7.45
N TYR A 18 -9.23 3.06 -7.85
CA TYR A 18 -10.32 3.39 -6.92
C TYR A 18 -10.90 2.11 -6.31
N GLN A 19 -10.89 2.02 -4.97
CA GLN A 19 -11.34 0.85 -4.24
C GLN A 19 -12.85 0.83 -3.95
N GLY A 20 -13.58 1.83 -4.44
CA GLY A 20 -15.03 1.90 -4.34
C GLY A 20 -15.56 2.35 -2.97
N GLY A 21 -16.91 2.41 -2.84
CA GLY A 21 -17.61 2.59 -1.57
C GLY A 21 -17.61 4.00 -0.97
N GLY A 22 -16.96 4.99 -1.58
CA GLY A 22 -16.92 6.38 -1.08
C GLY A 22 -16.03 6.53 0.15
N ALA A 23 -16.51 7.28 1.15
CA ALA A 23 -15.74 7.56 2.36
C ALA A 23 -15.43 6.30 3.17
N ALA A 24 -14.22 6.23 3.71
CA ALA A 24 -13.72 5.09 4.46
C ALA A 24 -13.01 5.51 5.74
N PHE A 25 -13.03 4.63 6.74
CA PHE A 25 -12.21 4.69 7.94
C PHE A 25 -11.05 3.72 7.81
N GLN A 26 -9.84 4.21 8.10
CA GLN A 26 -8.58 3.49 7.89
C GLN A 26 -7.75 3.50 9.18
N PRO A 27 -7.94 2.51 10.07
CA PRO A 27 -7.13 2.36 11.29
C PRO A 27 -5.75 1.80 10.98
N THR A 28 -4.76 2.25 11.75
CA THR A 28 -3.38 1.74 11.75
C THR A 28 -2.95 1.43 13.17
N LEU A 29 -2.36 0.26 13.37
CA LEU A 29 -1.62 -0.13 14.57
C LEU A 29 -0.21 -0.49 14.16
N GLY A 30 0.79 0.10 14.80
CA GLY A 30 2.20 -0.14 14.50
C GLY A 30 3.03 -0.41 15.74
N PHE A 31 4.07 -1.19 15.58
CA PHE A 31 5.14 -1.38 16.55
C PHE A 31 6.49 -1.32 15.83
N GLY A 32 7.39 -0.47 16.33
CA GLY A 32 8.76 -0.36 15.83
C GLY A 32 9.78 -0.65 16.94
N LEU A 33 10.82 -1.39 16.58
CA LEU A 33 11.98 -1.67 17.40
C LEU A 33 13.24 -1.60 16.54
N ASP A 34 14.11 -0.64 16.82
CA ASP A 34 15.31 -0.35 16.02
C ASP A 34 14.98 -0.18 14.52
N ASN A 35 15.51 -1.04 13.69
CA ASN A 35 15.31 -1.02 12.25
C ASN A 35 14.12 -1.87 11.77
N PHE A 36 13.42 -2.51 12.70
CA PHE A 36 12.30 -3.41 12.40
C PHE A 36 10.97 -2.77 12.76
N SER A 37 9.96 -2.97 11.92
CA SER A 37 8.59 -2.57 12.25
C SER A 37 7.56 -3.59 11.78
N VAL A 38 6.45 -3.63 12.51
CA VAL A 38 5.25 -4.39 12.19
C VAL A 38 4.08 -3.43 12.16
N THR A 39 3.28 -3.48 11.11
CA THR A 39 2.09 -2.64 10.97
C THR A 39 0.88 -3.48 10.58
N ALA A 40 -0.23 -3.27 11.29
CA ALA A 40 -1.54 -3.71 10.87
C ALA A 40 -2.32 -2.48 10.41
N TRP A 41 -2.79 -2.49 9.16
CA TRP A 41 -3.60 -1.45 8.58
C TRP A 41 -4.90 -2.04 8.04
N GLY A 42 -5.96 -1.28 8.12
CA GLY A 42 -7.24 -1.71 7.58
C GLY A 42 -7.98 -0.60 6.87
N SER A 43 -9.01 -0.97 6.10
CA SER A 43 -9.92 -0.02 5.49
C SER A 43 -11.35 -0.58 5.50
N THR A 44 -12.32 0.25 5.87
CA THR A 44 -13.75 -0.10 5.80
C THR A 44 -14.55 1.12 5.37
N ASN A 45 -15.43 0.93 4.39
CA ASN A 45 -16.27 1.99 3.88
C ASN A 45 -17.50 2.22 4.79
N PHE A 46 -17.89 3.46 4.98
CA PHE A 46 -19.09 3.79 5.79
C PHE A 46 -20.40 3.33 5.14
N SER A 47 -20.43 3.20 3.83
CA SER A 47 -21.61 2.73 3.09
C SER A 47 -21.77 1.20 3.03
N GLY A 48 -20.88 0.47 3.71
CA GLY A 48 -20.68 -0.96 3.48
C GLY A 48 -19.95 -1.22 2.17
N GLY A 49 -19.36 -2.36 2.00
CA GLY A 49 -18.58 -2.73 0.81
C GLY A 49 -17.27 -3.39 1.20
N ASN A 50 -16.26 -3.20 0.38
CA ASN A 50 -14.98 -3.87 0.54
C ASN A 50 -14.31 -3.49 1.87
N LYS A 51 -13.82 -4.52 2.55
CA LYS A 51 -12.92 -4.38 3.70
C LYS A 51 -11.54 -4.87 3.31
N GLU A 52 -10.54 -4.25 3.88
CA GLU A 52 -9.14 -4.60 3.69
C GLU A 52 -8.45 -4.70 5.04
N LEU A 53 -7.56 -5.66 5.15
CA LEU A 53 -6.66 -5.82 6.30
C LEU A 53 -5.28 -6.23 5.78
N ASP A 54 -4.31 -5.38 6.05
CA ASP A 54 -2.93 -5.58 5.65
C ASP A 54 -2.03 -5.72 6.87
N LEU A 55 -1.15 -6.73 6.83
CA LEU A 55 -0.10 -6.92 7.81
C LEU A 55 1.25 -6.76 7.13
N THR A 56 2.03 -5.78 7.55
CA THR A 56 3.34 -5.48 6.95
C THR A 56 4.45 -5.63 7.97
N LEU A 57 5.49 -6.36 7.58
CA LEU A 57 6.79 -6.38 8.24
C LEU A 57 7.75 -5.53 7.43
N ALA A 58 8.54 -4.68 8.08
CA ALA A 58 9.56 -3.89 7.41
C ALA A 58 10.89 -3.94 8.16
N TYR A 59 11.98 -3.92 7.41
CA TYR A 59 13.33 -3.80 7.94
C TYR A 59 14.12 -2.75 7.15
N LYS A 60 14.64 -1.75 7.84
CA LYS A 60 15.47 -0.69 7.27
C LYS A 60 16.94 -1.01 7.48
N PHE A 61 17.73 -1.03 6.41
CA PHE A 61 19.16 -1.33 6.44
C PHE A 61 19.99 -0.10 6.81
N GLY A 62 20.12 0.16 8.11
CA GLY A 62 20.79 1.35 8.64
C GLY A 62 20.02 2.64 8.38
N GLU A 63 20.61 3.80 8.70
CA GLU A 63 19.93 5.10 8.63
C GLU A 63 19.60 5.53 7.21
N ALA A 64 20.53 5.37 6.27
CA ALA A 64 20.38 5.79 4.88
C ALA A 64 20.20 4.62 3.89
N GLY A 65 20.02 3.41 4.38
CA GLY A 65 19.89 2.22 3.54
C GLY A 65 18.45 2.01 3.03
N PRO A 66 18.27 0.97 2.18
CA PRO A 66 16.95 0.61 1.69
C PRO A 66 16.08 0.02 2.79
N THR A 67 14.79 0.02 2.55
CA THR A 67 13.78 -0.67 3.38
C THR A 67 13.23 -1.86 2.60
N LEU A 68 13.35 -3.05 3.18
CA LEU A 68 12.69 -4.26 2.70
C LEU A 68 11.36 -4.41 3.42
N THR A 69 10.30 -4.75 2.69
CA THR A 69 8.98 -5.05 3.25
C THR A 69 8.49 -6.41 2.80
N VAL A 70 7.73 -7.06 3.66
CA VAL A 70 6.89 -8.21 3.33
C VAL A 70 5.51 -7.93 3.88
N ALA A 71 4.51 -7.97 3.02
CA ALA A 71 3.14 -7.67 3.37
C ALA A 71 2.20 -8.82 3.00
N ASP A 72 1.21 -9.03 3.86
CA ASP A 72 0.02 -9.82 3.60
C ASP A 72 -1.14 -8.84 3.38
N LEU A 73 -1.64 -8.76 2.16
CA LEU A 73 -2.74 -7.91 1.76
C LEU A 73 -3.99 -8.78 1.60
N TRP A 74 -5.04 -8.46 2.31
CA TRP A 74 -6.29 -9.21 2.23
C TRP A 74 -7.47 -8.28 1.97
N TRP A 75 -8.18 -8.55 0.87
CA TRP A 75 -9.42 -7.89 0.53
C TRP A 75 -10.60 -8.84 0.71
N GLU A 76 -11.64 -8.38 1.40
CA GLU A 76 -12.94 -9.05 1.42
C GLU A 76 -13.58 -8.93 0.03
N GLY A 77 -13.92 -10.05 -0.57
CA GLY A 77 -14.54 -10.07 -1.89
C GLY A 77 -15.07 -11.45 -2.25
N GLU A 78 -15.59 -11.61 -3.45
CA GLU A 78 -16.16 -12.87 -3.91
C GLU A 78 -15.14 -14.00 -3.83
N GLY A 79 -15.45 -15.04 -3.02
CA GLY A 79 -14.55 -16.16 -2.74
C GLY A 79 -13.46 -15.91 -1.69
N ALA A 80 -13.30 -14.68 -1.18
CA ALA A 80 -12.25 -14.31 -0.22
C ALA A 80 -12.76 -14.05 1.20
N TYR A 81 -13.94 -14.54 1.56
CA TYR A 81 -14.60 -14.23 2.86
C TYR A 81 -13.90 -14.79 4.10
N LYS A 82 -12.99 -15.75 3.95
CA LYS A 82 -12.33 -16.40 5.08
C LYS A 82 -10.91 -15.89 5.19
N TYR A 83 -10.70 -14.93 6.08
CA TYR A 83 -9.37 -14.44 6.42
C TYR A 83 -8.37 -15.55 6.73
N PHE A 84 -8.74 -16.58 7.47
CA PHE A 84 -7.86 -17.70 7.84
C PHE A 84 -7.77 -18.83 6.79
N ASN A 85 -8.17 -18.57 5.54
CA ASN A 85 -7.95 -19.51 4.45
C ASN A 85 -6.65 -19.22 3.71
N PHE A 86 -5.58 -19.93 4.05
CA PHE A 86 -4.26 -19.84 3.42
C PHE A 86 -3.97 -20.96 2.42
N LYS A 87 -4.98 -21.73 2.01
CA LYS A 87 -4.78 -22.83 1.07
C LYS A 87 -4.39 -22.28 -0.31
N SER A 88 -3.38 -22.90 -0.93
CA SER A 88 -2.98 -22.58 -2.28
C SER A 88 -4.18 -22.65 -3.24
N HIS A 89 -4.34 -21.67 -4.10
CA HIS A 89 -5.43 -21.48 -5.07
C HIS A 89 -6.83 -21.16 -4.51
N GLU A 90 -7.01 -21.14 -3.17
CA GLU A 90 -8.28 -20.80 -2.54
C GLU A 90 -8.19 -19.54 -1.66
N THR A 91 -6.99 -19.09 -1.35
CA THR A 91 -6.75 -17.94 -0.47
C THR A 91 -7.16 -16.62 -1.13
N GLY A 92 -7.69 -15.70 -0.32
CA GLY A 92 -7.89 -14.30 -0.71
C GLY A 92 -6.67 -13.40 -0.46
N HIS A 93 -5.63 -13.93 0.19
CA HIS A 93 -4.43 -13.18 0.53
C HIS A 93 -3.52 -12.96 -0.68
N HIS A 94 -2.86 -11.80 -0.71
CA HIS A 94 -1.78 -11.49 -1.63
C HIS A 94 -0.53 -11.22 -0.80
N PHE A 95 0.52 -11.99 -1.02
CA PHE A 95 1.79 -11.77 -0.34
C PHE A 95 2.71 -10.97 -1.23
N GLU A 96 3.09 -9.78 -0.76
CA GLU A 96 3.92 -8.82 -1.49
C GLU A 96 5.29 -8.65 -0.82
N ALA A 97 6.34 -8.65 -1.62
CA ALA A 97 7.66 -8.18 -1.23
C ALA A 97 7.91 -6.80 -1.83
N GLY A 98 8.47 -5.89 -1.05
CA GLY A 98 8.80 -4.54 -1.46
C GLY A 98 10.24 -4.17 -1.11
N LEU A 99 10.87 -3.38 -1.97
CA LEU A 99 12.16 -2.76 -1.70
C LEU A 99 12.06 -1.28 -2.05
N ALA A 100 12.30 -0.42 -1.06
CA ALA A 100 12.25 1.03 -1.22
C ALA A 100 13.60 1.65 -0.84
N TYR A 101 14.01 2.66 -1.58
CA TYR A 101 15.21 3.42 -1.30
C TYR A 101 15.00 4.91 -1.59
N THR A 102 15.38 5.75 -0.63
CA THR A 102 15.40 7.20 -0.82
C THR A 102 16.83 7.64 -1.07
N LEU A 103 17.07 8.36 -2.17
CA LEU A 103 18.38 8.90 -2.50
C LEU A 103 18.84 9.84 -1.38
N PRO A 104 20.05 9.64 -0.81
CA PRO A 104 20.58 10.47 0.27
C PRO A 104 21.13 11.81 -0.28
N VAL A 105 20.31 12.51 -1.07
CA VAL A 105 20.64 13.79 -1.69
C VAL A 105 19.68 14.84 -1.13
N GLU A 106 20.16 15.69 -0.23
CA GLU A 106 19.35 16.66 0.51
C GLU A 106 18.44 17.51 -0.39
N LYS A 107 18.95 17.96 -1.53
CA LYS A 107 18.18 18.80 -2.48
C LYS A 107 17.35 17.99 -3.49
N PHE A 108 17.47 16.68 -3.49
CA PHE A 108 16.75 15.80 -4.39
C PHE A 108 16.41 14.46 -3.71
N PRO A 109 15.53 14.47 -2.70
CA PRO A 109 15.18 13.30 -1.90
C PRO A 109 14.19 12.38 -2.63
N LEU A 110 14.54 11.95 -3.85
CA LEU A 110 13.72 11.03 -4.63
C LEU A 110 13.71 9.65 -3.98
N SER A 111 12.52 9.13 -3.72
CA SER A 111 12.32 7.74 -3.31
C SER A 111 11.91 6.89 -4.50
N VAL A 112 12.50 5.70 -4.59
CA VAL A 112 12.16 4.67 -5.59
C VAL A 112 11.75 3.42 -4.83
N ALA A 113 10.62 2.82 -5.20
CA ALA A 113 10.16 1.58 -4.60
C ALA A 113 9.71 0.59 -5.67
N TRP A 114 10.00 -0.69 -5.44
CA TRP A 114 9.55 -1.81 -6.26
C TRP A 114 8.82 -2.82 -5.39
N TYR A 115 7.65 -3.23 -5.83
CA TYR A 115 6.80 -4.20 -5.15
C TYR A 115 6.47 -5.35 -6.08
N THR A 116 6.39 -6.56 -5.55
CA THR A 116 6.03 -7.77 -6.33
C THR A 116 5.17 -8.71 -5.50
N MET A 117 4.04 -9.12 -6.05
CA MET A 117 3.20 -10.18 -5.50
C MET A 117 3.87 -11.54 -5.71
N PHE A 118 4.50 -12.09 -4.68
CA PHE A 118 5.28 -13.34 -4.82
C PHE A 118 4.50 -14.60 -4.48
N ALA A 119 3.35 -14.49 -3.81
CA ALA A 119 2.50 -15.63 -3.45
C ALA A 119 1.03 -15.19 -3.27
N GLY A 120 0.15 -16.15 -3.02
CA GLY A 120 -1.27 -15.90 -2.74
C GLY A 120 -2.14 -15.91 -3.99
N LYS A 121 -3.11 -15.01 -4.05
CA LYS A 121 -4.18 -14.98 -5.06
C LYS A 121 -3.73 -14.44 -6.43
N ASP A 122 -2.57 -13.81 -6.53
CA ASP A 122 -2.04 -13.27 -7.79
C ASP A 122 -1.62 -14.39 -8.75
N LYS A 123 -2.58 -14.95 -9.47
CA LYS A 123 -2.43 -16.11 -10.34
C LYS A 123 -2.79 -15.79 -11.78
N LYS A 124 -2.17 -16.52 -12.70
CA LYS A 124 -2.52 -16.58 -14.13
C LYS A 124 -2.57 -18.03 -14.61
N LEU A 125 -3.32 -18.29 -15.66
CA LEU A 125 -3.26 -19.54 -16.37
C LEU A 125 -2.03 -19.58 -17.28
N ASN A 126 -1.29 -20.67 -17.23
CA ASN A 126 -0.25 -20.95 -18.24
C ASN A 126 -0.86 -21.57 -19.50
N ASP A 127 -0.02 -21.83 -20.50
CA ASP A 127 -0.47 -22.42 -21.78
C ASP A 127 -1.05 -23.84 -21.61
N SER A 128 -0.76 -24.52 -20.51
CA SER A 128 -1.32 -25.84 -20.17
C SER A 128 -2.61 -25.74 -19.33
N GLY A 129 -3.12 -24.54 -19.07
CA GLY A 129 -4.33 -24.31 -18.26
C GLY A 129 -4.13 -24.44 -16.74
N GLU A 130 -2.89 -24.49 -16.25
CA GLU A 130 -2.60 -24.54 -14.83
C GLU A 130 -2.44 -23.14 -14.24
N LEU A 131 -2.93 -22.96 -13.02
CA LEU A 131 -2.71 -21.73 -12.25
C LEU A 131 -1.25 -21.61 -11.80
N LYS A 132 -0.59 -20.54 -12.21
CA LYS A 132 0.78 -20.17 -11.80
C LYS A 132 0.79 -18.78 -11.18
N GLN A 133 1.80 -18.53 -10.32
CA GLN A 133 2.03 -17.18 -9.78
C GLN A 133 2.28 -16.19 -10.92
N ASN A 134 1.62 -15.03 -10.87
CA ASN A 134 1.72 -14.01 -11.92
C ASN A 134 2.88 -13.04 -11.69
N TYR A 135 3.31 -12.86 -10.43
CA TYR A 135 4.37 -11.92 -10.02
C TYR A 135 4.05 -10.48 -10.43
N SER A 136 2.78 -10.08 -10.30
CA SER A 136 2.37 -8.70 -10.57
C SER A 136 3.23 -7.72 -9.80
N SER A 137 3.82 -6.77 -10.51
CA SER A 137 4.78 -5.81 -9.91
C SER A 137 4.34 -4.38 -10.14
N TYR A 138 4.81 -3.51 -9.23
CA TYR A 138 4.55 -2.08 -9.25
C TYR A 138 5.81 -1.32 -8.91
N LEU A 139 6.14 -0.31 -9.71
CA LEU A 139 7.22 0.62 -9.49
C LEU A 139 6.63 1.96 -9.05
N GLU A 140 7.21 2.57 -8.02
CA GLU A 140 6.78 3.87 -7.53
C GLU A 140 7.95 4.83 -7.35
N LEU A 141 7.75 6.06 -7.78
CA LEU A 141 8.63 7.20 -7.55
C LEU A 141 7.90 8.21 -6.69
N ASN A 142 8.54 8.69 -5.63
CA ASN A 142 8.01 9.73 -4.75
C ASN A 142 9.02 10.87 -4.62
N TYR A 143 8.53 12.09 -4.77
CA TYR A 143 9.34 13.29 -4.59
C TYR A 143 8.66 14.25 -3.62
N PRO A 144 9.16 14.36 -2.37
CA PRO A 144 8.65 15.32 -1.40
C PRO A 144 9.26 16.71 -1.64
N PHE A 145 8.46 17.74 -1.44
CA PHE A 145 8.88 19.14 -1.44
C PHE A 145 7.92 19.98 -0.62
N SER A 146 8.33 21.18 -0.23
CA SER A 146 7.46 22.08 0.55
C SER A 146 7.27 23.40 -0.18
N VAL A 147 6.05 23.92 -0.10
CA VAL A 147 5.71 25.28 -0.58
C VAL A 147 5.12 26.05 0.60
N LYS A 148 5.87 27.05 1.06
CA LYS A 148 5.55 27.77 2.30
C LYS A 148 5.46 26.78 3.50
N ASN A 149 4.27 26.65 4.09
CA ASN A 149 3.97 25.78 5.22
C ASN A 149 3.13 24.55 4.85
N VAL A 150 3.10 24.21 3.56
CA VAL A 150 2.42 23.02 3.06
C VAL A 150 3.47 22.02 2.57
N ASP A 151 3.48 20.85 3.15
CA ASP A 151 4.31 19.74 2.68
C ASP A 151 3.58 19.01 1.55
N LEU A 152 4.28 18.83 0.45
CA LEU A 152 3.77 18.24 -0.79
C LEU A 152 4.58 17.00 -1.15
N ASN A 153 3.92 16.03 -1.77
CA ASN A 153 4.58 14.87 -2.35
C ASN A 153 3.97 14.55 -3.71
N VAL A 154 4.80 14.46 -4.73
CA VAL A 154 4.40 13.94 -6.05
C VAL A 154 4.73 12.46 -6.10
N THR A 155 3.75 11.67 -6.47
CA THR A 155 3.89 10.22 -6.72
C THR A 155 3.68 9.93 -8.19
N CYS A 156 4.56 9.12 -8.78
CA CYS A 156 4.38 8.52 -10.09
C CYS A 156 4.56 7.01 -9.97
N GLY A 157 3.53 6.25 -10.35
CA GLY A 157 3.52 4.81 -10.25
C GLY A 157 3.22 4.12 -11.58
N ALA A 158 3.89 3.01 -11.82
CA ALA A 158 3.75 2.23 -13.04
C ALA A 158 3.74 0.73 -12.79
N VAL A 159 2.99 0.01 -13.60
CA VAL A 159 3.08 -1.44 -13.72
C VAL A 159 4.06 -1.76 -14.87
N PRO A 160 5.20 -2.43 -14.59
CA PRO A 160 6.29 -2.51 -15.55
C PRO A 160 6.06 -3.52 -16.69
N TYR A 161 5.15 -4.46 -16.52
CA TYR A 161 4.82 -5.51 -17.49
C TYR A 161 3.39 -6.03 -17.30
N LYS A 162 2.99 -7.00 -18.11
CA LYS A 162 1.66 -7.60 -18.07
C LYS A 162 1.30 -8.12 -16.66
N ALA A 163 0.21 -7.60 -16.09
CA ALA A 163 -0.31 -7.95 -14.78
C ALA A 163 -1.85 -7.96 -14.77
N GLU A 164 -2.43 -8.83 -15.57
CA GLU A 164 -3.88 -8.91 -15.79
C GLU A 164 -4.67 -9.29 -14.53
N GLY A 165 -4.03 -9.94 -13.55
CA GLY A 165 -4.69 -10.37 -12.31
C GLY A 165 -5.06 -9.21 -11.41
N ILE A 166 -4.08 -8.44 -10.93
CA ILE A 166 -4.30 -7.41 -9.91
C ILE A 166 -4.42 -6.00 -10.50
N TYR A 167 -3.65 -5.68 -11.55
CA TYR A 167 -3.63 -4.34 -12.17
C TYR A 167 -4.41 -4.25 -13.48
N THR A 168 -4.94 -5.35 -13.99
CA THR A 168 -5.77 -5.43 -15.21
C THR A 168 -5.12 -4.85 -16.47
N ASN A 169 -3.79 -4.81 -16.55
CA ASN A 169 -3.06 -4.26 -17.70
C ASN A 169 -2.31 -5.34 -18.49
N SER A 170 -2.21 -5.12 -19.80
CA SER A 170 -1.62 -6.07 -20.75
C SER A 170 -0.13 -5.83 -21.04
N GLY A 171 0.49 -4.81 -20.46
CA GLY A 171 1.88 -4.45 -20.66
C GLY A 171 2.30 -3.31 -19.72
N PHE A 172 3.36 -2.58 -20.06
CA PHE A 172 3.75 -1.40 -19.31
C PHE A 172 2.64 -0.35 -19.30
N ALA A 173 2.34 0.18 -18.11
CA ALA A 173 1.37 1.27 -17.94
C ALA A 173 1.73 2.15 -16.75
N VAL A 174 1.68 3.47 -16.93
CA VAL A 174 1.64 4.42 -15.82
C VAL A 174 0.22 4.39 -15.27
N THR A 175 0.06 3.92 -14.03
CA THR A 175 -1.25 3.69 -13.43
C THR A 175 -1.58 4.69 -12.33
N ASN A 176 -0.57 5.40 -11.82
CA ASN A 176 -0.74 6.35 -10.71
C ASN A 176 0.05 7.63 -10.95
N VAL A 177 -0.62 8.76 -10.91
CA VAL A 177 0.00 10.08 -10.79
C VAL A 177 -0.78 10.84 -9.73
N ALA A 178 -0.13 11.17 -8.63
CA ALA A 178 -0.78 11.81 -7.49
C ALA A 178 0.04 12.98 -6.94
N LEU A 179 -0.67 13.98 -6.44
CA LEU A 179 -0.12 15.07 -5.63
C LEU A 179 -0.80 15.01 -4.26
N LYS A 180 -0.03 14.77 -3.22
CA LYS A 180 -0.49 14.80 -1.82
C LYS A 180 0.01 16.07 -1.16
N GLY A 181 -0.88 16.81 -0.50
CA GLY A 181 -0.55 17.94 0.34
C GLY A 181 -0.96 17.65 1.79
N MET A 182 -0.12 18.04 2.75
CA MET A 182 -0.40 17.95 4.17
C MET A 182 -0.19 19.30 4.85
N THR A 183 -1.09 19.65 5.76
CA THR A 183 -0.97 20.80 6.64
C THR A 183 -1.53 20.45 8.01
N GLU A 184 -0.97 21.05 9.05
CA GLU A 184 -1.49 20.90 10.41
C GLU A 184 -2.48 22.01 10.71
N ILE A 185 -3.63 21.65 11.27
CA ILE A 185 -4.61 22.58 11.81
C ILE A 185 -4.69 22.34 13.32
N LYS A 186 -4.31 23.34 14.14
CA LYS A 186 -4.46 23.27 15.59
C LYS A 186 -5.88 23.69 15.98
N ILE A 187 -6.62 22.77 16.57
CA ILE A 187 -7.94 23.03 17.14
C ILE A 187 -7.81 22.97 18.64
N THR A 188 -8.08 24.10 19.33
CA THR A 188 -8.17 24.16 20.79
C THR A 188 -9.64 24.10 21.18
N ILE A 189 -10.00 23.13 22.00
CA ILE A 189 -11.34 23.02 22.57
C ILE A 189 -11.23 23.38 24.05
N ASP A 190 -11.71 24.55 24.42
CA ASP A 190 -11.84 24.94 25.82
C ASP A 190 -13.16 24.39 26.38
N ILE A 191 -13.06 23.37 27.21
CA ILE A 191 -14.20 22.85 27.95
C ILE A 191 -14.20 23.59 29.29
N ASN A 192 -14.91 24.72 29.33
CA ASN A 192 -15.17 25.40 30.59
C ASN A 192 -16.24 24.59 31.36
N SER A 193 -15.82 23.91 32.43
CA SER A 193 -16.66 23.27 33.43
C SER A 193 -17.17 24.27 34.46
#